data_7b556fd2e04ac207422221ac1d5a1447
#
_entry.id   7b556fd2e04ac207422221ac1d5a1447
#
_cell.length_a   1.000
_cell.length_b   1.000
_cell.length_c   1.000
_cell.angle_alpha   90.00
_cell.angle_beta   90.00
_cell.angle_gamma   90.00
#
_symmetry.space_group_name_H-M   'P 1'
#
loop_
_entity.id
_entity.type
_entity.pdbx_description
1 polymer ?
#
loop_
_entity_poly.entity_id
_entity_poly.type
_entity_poly.pdbx_seq_one_letter_code
_entity_poly.pdbx_strand_id
1 'polypeptide(L)'
;MEILLTNDDSHRSPLFGFIIDKLDALGRLTVVVPKEEQSWTGKSITRFKHLYVDEIRLFGRNAFCLDGTPADCINWGIYHLFEERRPDLVVSGINIGVNTGIGFALSSGTIGACLEANIASLPAVALSQDFDSASFRQWLGKRSLPEGVLVRLKEQTAFLLDRVFDHLQERRGFFARPVTWNINLPFAARGDWRLIDAYLGHTWYASCFRRAGDRFYHDLDPPREDPRAGADGAVVRSGHVSITEIDIRNLGRSPAGE
;
A
#
# COMPACT_ATOMS: atom_id res chain seq x y z
N MET A 1 -11.67 3.48 -17.67
CA MET A 1 -10.49 2.80 -17.10
C MET A 1 -10.97 1.68 -16.21
N GLU A 2 -10.33 0.51 -16.25
CA GLU A 2 -10.59 -0.64 -15.38
C GLU A 2 -9.58 -0.65 -14.26
N ILE A 3 -10.03 -0.64 -13.01
CA ILE A 3 -9.16 -0.55 -11.83
C ILE A 3 -9.37 -1.78 -10.96
N LEU A 4 -8.28 -2.45 -10.57
CA LEU A 4 -8.30 -3.51 -9.56
C LEU A 4 -7.75 -2.98 -8.24
N LEU A 5 -8.59 -2.98 -7.19
CA LEU A 5 -8.26 -2.48 -5.86
C LEU A 5 -8.11 -3.63 -4.87
N THR A 6 -7.05 -3.57 -4.08
CA THR A 6 -6.81 -4.43 -2.91
C THR A 6 -6.25 -3.63 -1.72
N ASN A 7 -5.98 -4.29 -0.61
CA ASN A 7 -5.19 -3.81 0.53
C ASN A 7 -4.54 -4.99 1.27
N ASP A 8 -3.83 -4.74 2.36
CA ASP A 8 -3.31 -5.77 3.28
C ASP A 8 -3.94 -5.72 4.69
N ASP A 9 -4.77 -4.72 4.97
CA ASP A 9 -5.51 -4.57 6.24
C ASP A 9 -6.88 -5.28 6.23
N SER A 10 -7.21 -6.05 5.21
CA SER A 10 -8.47 -6.74 4.96
C SER A 10 -9.67 -5.81 4.65
N HIS A 11 -10.84 -6.43 4.41
CA HIS A 11 -12.11 -5.73 4.18
C HIS A 11 -12.59 -4.90 5.40
N ARG A 12 -11.98 -5.09 6.58
CA ARG A 12 -12.33 -4.40 7.82
C ARG A 12 -11.54 -3.11 8.03
N SER A 13 -10.60 -2.77 7.14
CA SER A 13 -9.79 -1.56 7.27
C SER A 13 -10.66 -0.30 7.32
N PRO A 14 -10.53 0.54 8.36
CA PRO A 14 -11.29 1.78 8.44
C PRO A 14 -10.90 2.82 7.38
N LEU A 15 -9.72 2.67 6.76
CA LEU A 15 -9.25 3.58 5.70
C LEU A 15 -9.67 3.14 4.30
N PHE A 16 -10.11 1.89 4.13
CA PHE A 16 -10.39 1.34 2.81
C PHE A 16 -11.47 2.13 2.05
N GLY A 17 -12.49 2.61 2.77
CA GLY A 17 -13.53 3.45 2.17
C GLY A 17 -13.05 4.80 1.64
N PHE A 18 -11.91 5.31 2.12
CA PHE A 18 -11.43 6.65 1.74
C PHE A 18 -10.94 6.73 0.30
N ILE A 19 -10.50 5.61 -0.27
CA ILE A 19 -10.00 5.55 -1.65
C ILE A 19 -11.09 5.24 -2.67
N ILE A 20 -12.20 4.62 -2.24
CA ILE A 20 -13.22 4.11 -3.15
C ILE A 20 -13.86 5.23 -3.96
N ASP A 21 -14.31 6.31 -3.30
CA ASP A 21 -14.96 7.44 -3.98
C ASP A 21 -14.05 8.07 -5.04
N LYS A 22 -12.74 8.16 -4.74
CA LYS A 22 -11.75 8.68 -5.68
C LYS A 22 -11.57 7.76 -6.89
N LEU A 23 -11.47 6.46 -6.67
CA LEU A 23 -11.27 5.50 -7.77
C LEU A 23 -12.51 5.34 -8.63
N ASP A 24 -13.71 5.42 -8.05
CA ASP A 24 -14.97 5.42 -8.81
C ASP A 24 -15.07 6.59 -9.80
N ALA A 25 -14.53 7.75 -9.42
CA ALA A 25 -14.46 8.91 -10.31
C ALA A 25 -13.47 8.71 -11.48
N LEU A 26 -12.52 7.80 -11.33
CA LEU A 26 -11.49 7.50 -12.34
C LEU A 26 -11.89 6.38 -13.29
N GLY A 27 -12.74 5.44 -12.87
CA GLY A 27 -13.11 4.31 -13.71
C GLY A 27 -13.96 3.25 -13.04
N ARG A 28 -14.11 2.11 -13.71
CA ARG A 28 -14.81 0.96 -13.16
C ARG A 28 -13.91 0.22 -12.16
N LEU A 29 -14.40 0.08 -10.95
CA LEU A 29 -13.66 -0.47 -9.83
C LEU A 29 -14.05 -1.92 -9.54
N THR A 30 -13.09 -2.84 -9.58
CA THR A 30 -13.17 -4.21 -9.09
C THR A 30 -12.39 -4.33 -7.79
N VAL A 31 -13.00 -4.88 -6.75
CA VAL A 31 -12.41 -4.97 -5.41
C VAL A 31 -12.16 -6.42 -5.04
N VAL A 32 -10.92 -6.74 -4.71
CA VAL A 32 -10.49 -8.05 -4.22
C VAL A 32 -9.59 -7.85 -3.01
N VAL A 33 -9.98 -8.34 -1.84
CA VAL A 33 -9.26 -8.09 -0.59
C VAL A 33 -8.96 -9.37 0.17
N PRO A 34 -7.88 -9.42 0.97
CA PRO A 34 -7.62 -10.54 1.86
C PRO A 34 -8.68 -10.62 2.97
N LYS A 35 -8.99 -11.84 3.40
CA LYS A 35 -9.95 -12.12 4.48
C LYS A 35 -9.46 -11.62 5.84
N GLU A 36 -8.18 -11.79 6.09
CA GLU A 36 -7.52 -11.36 7.32
C GLU A 36 -6.38 -10.39 6.99
N GLU A 37 -5.94 -9.63 8.00
CA GLU A 37 -4.78 -8.75 7.89
C GLU A 37 -3.52 -9.53 7.49
N GLN A 38 -2.75 -8.97 6.57
CA GLN A 38 -1.57 -9.55 5.94
C GLN A 38 -0.33 -8.65 6.07
N SER A 39 -0.21 -7.92 7.17
CA SER A 39 0.98 -7.11 7.44
C SER A 39 2.26 -7.97 7.46
N TRP A 40 3.35 -7.43 6.98
CA TRP A 40 4.67 -8.08 6.91
C TRP A 40 4.75 -9.33 6.01
N THR A 41 3.78 -9.55 5.13
CA THR A 41 3.82 -10.70 4.21
C THR A 41 4.69 -10.46 2.98
N GLY A 42 5.04 -9.21 2.68
CA GLY A 42 5.78 -8.85 1.47
C GLY A 42 5.06 -9.31 0.20
N LYS A 43 5.84 -9.57 -0.85
CA LYS A 43 5.32 -10.21 -2.07
C LYS A 43 5.38 -11.73 -1.91
N SER A 44 4.31 -12.31 -1.42
CA SER A 44 4.19 -13.77 -1.26
C SER A 44 2.94 -14.31 -1.94
N ILE A 45 3.06 -15.51 -2.50
CA ILE A 45 1.96 -16.27 -3.13
C ILE A 45 1.69 -17.51 -2.29
N THR A 46 0.43 -17.77 -2.00
CA THR A 46 -0.02 -18.98 -1.29
C THR A 46 0.20 -20.21 -2.17
N ARG A 47 1.00 -21.17 -1.66
CA ARG A 47 1.39 -22.36 -2.43
C ARG A 47 0.85 -23.66 -1.88
N PHE A 48 0.77 -23.80 -0.56
CA PHE A 48 0.59 -25.12 0.08
C PHE A 48 -0.81 -25.32 0.68
N LYS A 49 -1.75 -24.40 0.40
CA LYS A 49 -3.17 -24.53 0.77
C LYS A 49 -4.06 -24.13 -0.40
N HIS A 50 -5.31 -24.55 -0.37
CA HIS A 50 -6.32 -24.05 -1.30
C HIS A 50 -6.68 -22.60 -0.94
N LEU A 51 -7.00 -21.80 -1.95
CA LEU A 51 -7.57 -20.45 -1.77
C LEU A 51 -9.09 -20.56 -1.88
N TYR A 52 -9.76 -19.97 -0.93
CA TYR A 52 -11.21 -19.81 -0.95
C TYR A 52 -11.56 -18.36 -1.23
N VAL A 53 -12.61 -18.17 -2.02
CA VAL A 53 -13.08 -16.85 -2.45
C VAL A 53 -14.53 -16.73 -2.04
N ASP A 54 -14.83 -15.71 -1.27
CA ASP A 54 -16.19 -15.34 -0.87
C ASP A 54 -16.60 -14.06 -1.61
N GLU A 55 -17.82 -14.04 -2.17
CA GLU A 55 -18.44 -12.80 -2.61
C GLU A 55 -19.01 -12.06 -1.40
N ILE A 56 -18.68 -10.79 -1.28
CA ILE A 56 -19.12 -9.93 -0.16
C ILE A 56 -19.73 -8.62 -0.67
N ARG A 57 -20.47 -7.95 0.20
CA ARG A 57 -20.92 -6.57 -0.02
C ARG A 57 -20.02 -5.63 0.77
N LEU A 58 -19.35 -4.71 0.06
CA LEU A 58 -18.43 -3.75 0.66
C LEU A 58 -18.70 -2.35 0.09
N PHE A 59 -19.01 -1.39 0.94
CA PHE A 59 -19.38 -0.01 0.55
C PHE A 59 -20.44 0.04 -0.57
N GLY A 60 -21.49 -0.79 -0.45
CA GLY A 60 -22.60 -0.82 -1.40
C GLY A 60 -22.36 -1.55 -2.73
N ARG A 61 -21.16 -2.12 -2.93
CA ARG A 61 -20.76 -2.84 -4.17
C ARG A 61 -20.48 -4.33 -3.91
N ASN A 62 -20.48 -5.11 -4.97
CA ASN A 62 -19.95 -6.47 -4.93
C ASN A 62 -18.43 -6.41 -4.86
N ALA A 63 -17.85 -7.23 -4.03
CA ALA A 63 -16.42 -7.39 -3.85
C ALA A 63 -16.09 -8.86 -3.59
N PHE A 64 -14.82 -9.22 -3.73
CA PHE A 64 -14.33 -10.56 -3.46
C PHE A 64 -13.38 -10.55 -2.26
N CYS A 65 -13.48 -11.59 -1.44
CA CYS A 65 -12.67 -11.75 -0.24
C CYS A 65 -11.93 -13.09 -0.32
N LEU A 66 -10.60 -13.04 -0.37
CA LEU A 66 -9.76 -14.23 -0.50
C LEU A 66 -9.14 -14.62 0.84
N ASP A 67 -9.09 -15.92 1.13
CA ASP A 67 -8.26 -16.48 2.20
C ASP A 67 -6.79 -16.61 1.72
N GLY A 68 -6.18 -15.50 1.37
CA GLY A 68 -4.84 -15.41 0.78
C GLY A 68 -4.14 -14.10 1.11
N THR A 69 -2.99 -13.90 0.47
CA THR A 69 -2.19 -12.68 0.59
C THR A 69 -2.73 -11.58 -0.33
N PRO A 70 -2.30 -10.32 -0.16
CA PRO A 70 -2.63 -9.25 -1.11
C PRO A 70 -2.14 -9.53 -2.54
N ALA A 71 -0.99 -10.20 -2.68
CA ALA A 71 -0.49 -10.63 -3.99
C ALA A 71 -1.38 -11.73 -4.61
N ASP A 72 -1.92 -12.65 -3.80
CA ASP A 72 -2.92 -13.62 -4.27
C ASP A 72 -4.18 -12.91 -4.76
N CYS A 73 -4.65 -11.89 -4.05
CA CYS A 73 -5.82 -11.10 -4.45
C CYS A 73 -5.62 -10.46 -5.83
N ILE A 74 -4.44 -9.92 -6.09
CA ILE A 74 -4.11 -9.31 -7.39
C ILE A 74 -3.96 -10.37 -8.47
N ASN A 75 -3.22 -11.44 -8.22
CA ASN A 75 -3.05 -12.52 -9.19
C ASN A 75 -4.39 -13.13 -9.57
N TRP A 76 -5.19 -13.53 -8.57
CA TRP A 76 -6.51 -14.09 -8.80
C TRP A 76 -7.44 -13.09 -9.52
N GLY A 77 -7.44 -11.83 -9.09
CA GLY A 77 -8.23 -10.79 -9.73
C GLY A 77 -7.90 -10.62 -11.21
N ILE A 78 -6.62 -10.49 -11.57
CA ILE A 78 -6.19 -10.31 -12.96
C ILE A 78 -6.59 -11.48 -13.84
N TYR A 79 -6.39 -12.72 -13.38
CA TYR A 79 -6.49 -13.90 -14.23
C TYR A 79 -7.85 -14.62 -14.17
N HIS A 80 -8.74 -14.26 -13.22
CA HIS A 80 -10.03 -14.93 -13.06
C HIS A 80 -11.25 -13.99 -13.10
N LEU A 81 -11.06 -12.64 -12.99
CA LEU A 81 -12.17 -11.70 -13.07
C LEU A 81 -12.18 -10.88 -14.36
N PHE A 82 -11.03 -10.66 -14.97
CA PHE A 82 -10.93 -9.81 -16.16
C PHE A 82 -10.93 -10.58 -17.50
N GLU A 83 -10.95 -11.93 -17.44
CA GLU A 83 -11.02 -12.82 -18.61
C GLU A 83 -10.05 -12.38 -19.74
N GLU A 84 -10.62 -11.91 -20.89
CA GLU A 84 -9.83 -11.42 -22.02
C GLU A 84 -9.33 -9.98 -21.86
N ARG A 85 -9.88 -9.24 -20.89
CA ARG A 85 -9.48 -7.87 -20.59
C ARG A 85 -8.50 -7.90 -19.41
N ARG A 86 -7.74 -6.81 -19.28
CA ARG A 86 -6.85 -6.60 -18.12
C ARG A 86 -7.23 -5.30 -17.43
N PRO A 87 -7.01 -5.15 -16.14
CA PRO A 87 -7.12 -3.85 -15.52
C PRO A 87 -6.06 -2.90 -16.12
N ASP A 88 -6.43 -1.63 -16.24
CA ASP A 88 -5.51 -0.57 -16.68
C ASP A 88 -4.59 -0.14 -15.54
N LEU A 89 -5.05 -0.29 -14.31
CA LEU A 89 -4.35 0.12 -13.09
C LEU A 89 -4.66 -0.82 -11.93
N VAL A 90 -3.64 -1.16 -11.15
CA VAL A 90 -3.79 -1.80 -9.86
C VAL A 90 -3.55 -0.77 -8.75
N VAL A 91 -4.41 -0.75 -7.73
CA VAL A 91 -4.24 0.08 -6.55
C VAL A 91 -4.26 -0.81 -5.31
N SER A 92 -3.32 -0.61 -4.39
CA SER A 92 -3.26 -1.30 -3.11
C SER A 92 -3.21 -0.29 -1.96
N GLY A 93 -4.13 -0.42 -1.01
CA GLY A 93 -4.23 0.44 0.16
C GLY A 93 -5.66 0.94 0.41
N ILE A 94 -5.87 1.91 1.32
CA ILE A 94 -4.82 2.68 2.00
C ILE A 94 -4.36 1.89 3.22
N ASN A 95 -3.06 1.59 3.27
CA ASN A 95 -2.42 0.91 4.40
C ASN A 95 -2.41 1.78 5.66
N ILE A 96 -2.60 1.15 6.82
CA ILE A 96 -2.46 1.79 8.13
C ILE A 96 -0.99 1.73 8.57
N GLY A 97 -0.32 2.85 8.48
CA GLY A 97 1.13 2.97 8.67
C GLY A 97 1.85 3.21 7.34
N VAL A 98 3.06 3.75 7.42
CA VAL A 98 3.87 4.07 6.23
C VAL A 98 4.68 2.87 5.73
N ASN A 99 4.86 2.81 4.42
CA ASN A 99 5.75 1.87 3.75
C ASN A 99 6.96 2.63 3.20
N THR A 100 7.73 3.24 4.11
CA THR A 100 8.93 4.03 3.79
C THR A 100 10.20 3.28 4.11
N GLY A 101 11.25 3.53 3.33
CA GLY A 101 12.53 2.85 3.45
C GLY A 101 12.50 1.41 2.95
N ILE A 102 13.68 0.93 2.51
CA ILE A 102 13.79 -0.38 1.83
C ILE A 102 13.33 -1.55 2.70
N GLY A 103 13.55 -1.51 4.01
CA GLY A 103 13.18 -2.61 4.90
C GLY A 103 11.67 -2.81 4.97
N PHE A 104 10.90 -1.74 5.15
CA PHE A 104 9.44 -1.82 5.18
C PHE A 104 8.83 -2.02 3.79
N ALA A 105 9.43 -1.41 2.74
CA ALA A 105 8.96 -1.61 1.38
C ALA A 105 9.01 -3.08 0.95
N LEU A 106 10.07 -3.81 1.31
CA LEU A 106 10.22 -5.23 0.97
C LEU A 106 9.30 -6.15 1.78
N SER A 107 8.95 -5.78 3.01
CA SER A 107 8.05 -6.58 3.87
C SER A 107 6.58 -6.21 3.74
N SER A 108 6.24 -5.13 3.05
CA SER A 108 4.87 -4.63 2.90
C SER A 108 4.00 -5.54 2.03
N GLY A 109 2.84 -5.95 2.57
CA GLY A 109 1.80 -6.62 1.78
C GLY A 109 1.16 -5.68 0.75
N THR A 110 1.00 -4.40 1.09
CA THR A 110 0.50 -3.35 0.19
C THR A 110 1.39 -3.21 -1.05
N ILE A 111 2.70 -3.06 -0.87
CA ILE A 111 3.67 -3.00 -1.98
C ILE A 111 3.75 -4.36 -2.67
N GLY A 112 3.72 -5.46 -1.92
CA GLY A 112 3.76 -6.82 -2.47
C GLY A 112 2.66 -7.11 -3.49
N ALA A 113 1.45 -6.60 -3.26
CA ALA A 113 0.35 -6.65 -4.22
C ALA A 113 0.68 -5.88 -5.52
N CYS A 114 1.26 -4.70 -5.39
CA CYS A 114 1.68 -3.89 -6.54
C CYS A 114 2.83 -4.55 -7.34
N LEU A 115 3.76 -5.20 -6.66
CA LEU A 115 4.82 -5.96 -7.32
C LEU A 115 4.28 -7.16 -8.11
N GLU A 116 3.21 -7.82 -7.62
CA GLU A 116 2.51 -8.86 -8.38
C GLU A 116 1.88 -8.29 -9.67
N ALA A 117 1.27 -7.10 -9.59
CA ALA A 117 0.77 -6.40 -10.77
C ALA A 117 1.88 -6.06 -11.77
N ASN A 118 3.05 -5.62 -11.28
CA ASN A 118 4.20 -5.32 -12.16
C ASN A 118 4.74 -6.58 -12.85
N ILE A 119 4.74 -7.74 -12.18
CA ILE A 119 5.08 -9.03 -12.80
C ILE A 119 4.08 -9.36 -13.92
N ALA A 120 2.81 -9.03 -13.73
CA ALA A 120 1.79 -9.15 -14.77
C ALA A 120 1.85 -8.02 -15.83
N SER A 121 2.90 -7.20 -15.84
CA SER A 121 3.09 -6.06 -16.75
C SER A 121 2.04 -4.94 -16.63
N LEU A 122 1.52 -4.72 -15.44
CA LEU A 122 0.56 -3.66 -15.14
C LEU A 122 1.18 -2.57 -14.27
N PRO A 123 0.81 -1.29 -14.47
CA PRO A 123 1.17 -0.21 -13.55
C PRO A 123 0.43 -0.36 -12.22
N ALA A 124 1.05 0.08 -11.13
CA ALA A 124 0.45 -0.03 -9.82
C ALA A 124 0.73 1.18 -8.91
N VAL A 125 -0.20 1.44 -7.98
CA VAL A 125 -0.09 2.47 -6.96
C VAL A 125 -0.26 1.82 -5.59
N ALA A 126 0.74 1.95 -4.73
CA ALA A 126 0.70 1.58 -3.32
C ALA A 126 0.45 2.84 -2.49
N LEU A 127 -0.58 2.85 -1.67
CA LEU A 127 -0.99 3.98 -0.83
C LEU A 127 -0.87 3.63 0.64
N SER A 128 -0.20 4.48 1.41
CA SER A 128 0.00 4.31 2.85
C SER A 128 -0.25 5.61 3.60
N GLN A 129 -0.82 5.52 4.79
CA GLN A 129 -1.16 6.66 5.65
C GLN A 129 -0.32 6.62 6.92
N ASP A 130 0.41 7.69 7.20
CA ASP A 130 1.13 7.88 8.45
C ASP A 130 0.17 8.15 9.62
N PHE A 131 0.62 7.78 10.83
CA PHE A 131 -0.10 7.97 12.08
C PHE A 131 0.81 8.49 13.18
N ASP A 132 0.24 9.28 14.09
CA ASP A 132 0.92 9.52 15.36
C ASP A 132 1.04 8.24 16.19
N SER A 133 2.03 8.22 17.08
CA SER A 133 2.32 7.03 17.89
C SER A 133 1.16 6.58 18.80
N ALA A 134 0.25 7.47 19.19
CA ALA A 134 -0.89 7.11 20.05
C ALA A 134 -1.97 6.39 19.24
N SER A 135 -2.34 6.95 18.09
CA SER A 135 -3.31 6.36 17.17
C SER A 135 -2.83 5.03 16.62
N PHE A 136 -1.54 4.92 16.27
CA PHE A 136 -0.97 3.66 15.81
C PHE A 136 -0.94 2.58 16.88
N ARG A 137 -0.56 2.91 18.13
CA ARG A 137 -0.66 1.97 19.26
C ARG A 137 -2.10 1.52 19.54
N GLN A 138 -3.07 2.43 19.40
CA GLN A 138 -4.49 2.06 19.54
C GLN A 138 -4.90 1.07 18.47
N TRP A 139 -4.51 1.31 17.21
CA TRP A 139 -4.75 0.37 16.11
C TRP A 139 -4.14 -1.02 16.40
N LEU A 140 -2.88 -1.07 16.79
CA LEU A 140 -2.21 -2.34 17.11
C LEU A 140 -2.91 -3.12 18.24
N GLY A 141 -3.38 -2.42 19.28
CA GLY A 141 -4.00 -3.06 20.45
C GLY A 141 -5.49 -3.35 20.32
N LYS A 142 -6.25 -2.52 19.60
CA LYS A 142 -7.71 -2.57 19.56
C LYS A 142 -8.31 -2.78 18.15
N ARG A 143 -7.49 -2.74 17.12
CA ARG A 143 -7.92 -2.77 15.71
C ARG A 143 -8.99 -1.71 15.40
N SER A 144 -8.90 -0.56 16.06
CA SER A 144 -9.77 0.60 15.84
C SER A 144 -8.98 1.88 15.98
N LEU A 145 -9.39 2.91 15.24
CA LEU A 145 -8.84 4.26 15.32
C LEU A 145 -9.80 5.18 16.07
N PRO A 146 -9.31 6.25 16.74
CA PRO A 146 -10.18 7.25 17.36
C PRO A 146 -11.05 7.92 16.28
N GLU A 147 -12.35 8.13 16.60
CA GLU A 147 -13.30 8.72 15.64
C GLU A 147 -12.84 10.10 15.12
N GLY A 148 -12.37 10.97 16.02
CA GLY A 148 -11.85 12.28 15.63
C GLY A 148 -10.65 12.22 14.70
N VAL A 149 -9.81 11.16 14.80
CA VAL A 149 -8.71 10.90 13.87
C VAL A 149 -9.25 10.48 12.51
N LEU A 150 -10.24 9.57 12.48
CA LEU A 150 -10.85 9.10 11.22
C LEU A 150 -11.53 10.23 10.46
N VAL A 151 -12.30 11.08 11.15
CA VAL A 151 -12.97 12.24 10.51
C VAL A 151 -11.93 13.18 9.88
N ARG A 152 -10.91 13.58 10.64
CA ARG A 152 -9.85 14.46 10.14
C ARG A 152 -9.08 13.84 8.98
N LEU A 153 -8.72 12.55 9.09
CA LEU A 153 -7.99 11.86 8.03
C LEU A 153 -8.82 11.70 6.77
N LYS A 154 -10.14 11.47 6.89
CA LYS A 154 -11.00 11.35 5.71
C LYS A 154 -10.96 12.62 4.85
N GLU A 155 -11.11 13.79 5.47
CA GLU A 155 -11.06 15.06 4.76
C GLU A 155 -9.68 15.35 4.15
N GLN A 156 -8.62 15.19 4.96
CA GLN A 156 -7.24 15.38 4.50
C GLN A 156 -6.89 14.41 3.36
N THR A 157 -7.22 13.14 3.53
CA THR A 157 -6.89 12.10 2.55
C THR A 157 -7.60 12.34 1.22
N ALA A 158 -8.89 12.70 1.24
CA ALA A 158 -9.62 13.02 0.01
C ALA A 158 -8.92 14.15 -0.77
N PHE A 159 -8.57 15.25 -0.08
CA PHE A 159 -7.84 16.36 -0.69
C PHE A 159 -6.46 15.97 -1.24
N LEU A 160 -5.68 15.19 -0.48
CA LEU A 160 -4.36 14.76 -0.90
C LEU A 160 -4.43 13.80 -2.10
N LEU A 161 -5.39 12.86 -2.09
CA LEU A 161 -5.56 11.89 -3.18
C LEU A 161 -5.94 12.56 -4.50
N ASP A 162 -6.76 13.61 -4.48
CA ASP A 162 -7.07 14.36 -5.69
C ASP A 162 -5.79 14.87 -6.35
N ARG A 163 -4.92 15.53 -5.58
CA ARG A 163 -3.64 16.05 -6.07
C ARG A 163 -2.65 14.97 -6.48
N VAL A 164 -2.63 13.85 -5.74
CA VAL A 164 -1.78 12.69 -6.06
C VAL A 164 -2.17 12.12 -7.42
N PHE A 165 -3.45 11.81 -7.64
CA PHE A 165 -3.89 11.19 -8.88
C PHE A 165 -3.80 12.15 -10.07
N ASP A 166 -4.10 13.45 -9.90
CA ASP A 166 -3.88 14.45 -10.94
C ASP A 166 -2.41 14.46 -11.37
N HIS A 167 -1.49 14.56 -10.41
CA HIS A 167 -0.05 14.55 -10.67
C HIS A 167 0.44 13.24 -11.34
N LEU A 168 -0.07 12.08 -10.92
CA LEU A 168 0.30 10.80 -11.52
C LEU A 168 -0.19 10.69 -12.96
N GLN A 169 -1.40 11.15 -13.26
CA GLN A 169 -1.96 11.13 -14.62
C GLN A 169 -1.19 12.03 -15.59
N GLU A 170 -0.63 13.13 -15.10
CA GLU A 170 0.22 14.04 -15.87
C GLU A 170 1.61 13.44 -16.16
N ARG A 171 2.05 12.45 -15.39
CA ARG A 171 3.36 11.80 -15.60
C ARG A 171 3.38 10.99 -16.87
N ARG A 172 4.33 11.31 -17.73
CA ARG A 172 4.54 10.55 -18.97
C ARG A 172 4.81 9.07 -18.67
N GLY A 173 3.99 8.21 -19.26
CA GLY A 173 4.13 6.75 -19.12
C GLY A 173 3.58 6.17 -17.82
N PHE A 174 2.77 6.91 -17.06
CA PHE A 174 2.14 6.41 -15.85
C PHE A 174 1.38 5.09 -16.09
N PHE A 175 0.54 5.02 -17.12
CA PHE A 175 -0.20 3.81 -17.48
C PHE A 175 0.57 2.82 -18.36
N ALA A 176 1.74 3.20 -18.90
CA ALA A 176 2.47 2.37 -19.86
C ALA A 176 3.62 1.58 -19.24
N ARG A 177 4.03 1.92 -18.03
CA ARG A 177 5.18 1.31 -17.36
C ARG A 177 4.73 0.41 -16.22
N PRO A 178 5.16 -0.88 -16.17
CA PRO A 178 4.87 -1.78 -15.06
C PRO A 178 5.76 -1.47 -13.85
N VAL A 179 5.53 -0.32 -13.24
CA VAL A 179 6.21 0.14 -12.02
C VAL A 179 5.20 0.35 -10.91
N THR A 180 5.67 0.33 -9.68
CA THR A 180 4.88 0.68 -8.50
C THR A 180 5.20 2.10 -8.07
N TRP A 181 4.18 2.94 -8.02
CA TRP A 181 4.23 4.26 -7.40
C TRP A 181 3.89 4.11 -5.93
N ASN A 182 4.91 4.08 -5.08
CA ASN A 182 4.76 4.00 -3.64
C ASN A 182 4.55 5.40 -3.06
N ILE A 183 3.36 5.64 -2.52
CA ILE A 183 2.91 6.94 -2.03
C ILE A 183 2.63 6.84 -0.55
N ASN A 184 3.24 7.71 0.23
CA ASN A 184 3.01 7.80 1.65
C ASN A 184 2.45 9.19 2.00
N LEU A 185 1.29 9.20 2.64
CA LEU A 185 0.57 10.39 3.06
C LEU A 185 0.96 10.73 4.51
N PRO A 186 1.29 11.99 4.83
CA PRO A 186 1.64 12.38 6.20
C PRO A 186 0.42 12.36 7.12
N PHE A 187 0.64 12.07 8.41
CA PHE A 187 -0.43 12.15 9.42
C PHE A 187 -1.04 13.55 9.53
N ALA A 188 -0.20 14.58 9.44
CA ALA A 188 -0.63 15.98 9.40
C ALA A 188 0.12 16.68 8.26
N ALA A 189 -0.58 16.94 7.18
CA ALA A 189 -0.02 17.71 6.07
C ALA A 189 0.21 19.18 6.52
N ARG A 190 1.35 19.73 6.13
CA ARG A 190 1.65 21.15 6.35
C ARG A 190 0.75 22.03 5.49
N GLY A 191 0.59 23.30 5.86
CA GLY A 191 -0.14 24.25 5.02
C GLY A 191 0.51 24.49 3.65
N ASP A 192 1.83 24.34 3.56
CA ASP A 192 2.66 24.43 2.35
C ASP A 192 3.12 23.06 1.83
N TRP A 193 2.35 21.99 2.12
CA TRP A 193 2.71 20.65 1.71
C TRP A 193 2.89 20.53 0.19
N ARG A 194 3.70 19.55 -0.23
CA ARG A 194 4.00 19.26 -1.63
C ARG A 194 4.02 17.75 -1.87
N LEU A 195 3.83 17.36 -3.13
CA LEU A 195 4.22 16.06 -3.64
C LEU A 195 5.73 16.10 -3.94
N ILE A 196 6.48 15.22 -3.31
CA ILE A 196 7.94 15.20 -3.43
C ILE A 196 8.38 13.86 -3.99
N ASP A 197 9.06 13.88 -5.13
CA ASP A 197 9.77 12.71 -5.65
C ASP A 197 10.89 12.33 -4.68
N ALA A 198 10.77 11.13 -4.14
CA ALA A 198 11.66 10.61 -3.11
C ALA A 198 12.32 9.31 -3.59
N TYR A 199 13.37 8.90 -2.88
CA TYR A 199 13.94 7.56 -3.03
C TYR A 199 13.63 6.72 -1.79
N LEU A 200 13.62 5.39 -1.93
CA LEU A 200 13.53 4.48 -0.79
C LEU A 200 14.72 4.70 0.14
N GLY A 201 14.45 5.29 1.28
CA GLY A 201 15.46 5.51 2.30
C GLY A 201 15.99 4.19 2.86
N HIS A 202 17.09 4.24 3.58
CA HIS A 202 17.57 3.08 4.31
C HIS A 202 16.78 2.92 5.63
N THR A 203 16.42 1.67 5.96
CA THR A 203 15.76 1.33 7.22
C THR A 203 16.65 0.38 7.99
N TRP A 204 17.01 0.77 9.22
CA TRP A 204 17.77 -0.09 10.12
C TRP A 204 16.86 -0.52 11.28
N TYR A 205 16.62 -1.80 11.37
CA TYR A 205 15.98 -2.41 12.53
C TYR A 205 16.77 -3.61 13.00
N ALA A 206 16.67 -3.90 14.31
CA ALA A 206 17.33 -5.04 14.94
C ALA A 206 16.42 -6.28 14.88
N SER A 207 16.33 -7.05 15.96
CA SER A 207 15.39 -8.17 16.02
C SER A 207 13.95 -7.70 15.91
N CYS A 208 13.17 -8.37 15.09
CA CYS A 208 11.72 -8.19 15.03
C CYS A 208 10.98 -9.03 16.08
N PHE A 209 11.71 -9.68 16.98
CA PHE A 209 11.13 -10.61 17.94
C PHE A 209 11.65 -10.37 19.36
N ARG A 210 10.72 -10.40 20.31
CA ARG A 210 11.02 -10.44 21.74
C ARG A 210 10.72 -11.80 22.33
N ARG A 211 11.54 -12.21 23.29
CA ARG A 211 11.37 -13.48 24.00
C ARG A 211 10.43 -13.31 25.19
N ALA A 212 9.46 -14.25 25.31
CA ALA A 212 8.61 -14.41 26.49
C ALA A 212 8.64 -15.88 26.92
N GLY A 213 9.48 -16.20 27.90
CA GLY A 213 9.71 -17.58 28.34
C GLY A 213 10.40 -18.41 27.25
N ASP A 214 9.73 -19.45 26.77
CA ASP A 214 10.15 -20.35 25.69
C ASP A 214 9.65 -19.93 24.28
N ARG A 215 8.91 -18.84 24.20
CA ARG A 215 8.26 -18.34 22.98
C ARG A 215 8.83 -17.01 22.54
N PHE A 216 8.60 -16.68 21.27
CA PHE A 216 8.92 -15.38 20.71
C PHE A 216 7.65 -14.79 20.09
N TYR A 217 7.49 -13.49 20.21
CA TYR A 217 6.41 -12.73 19.58
C TYR A 217 6.99 -11.55 18.81
N HIS A 218 6.27 -11.12 17.77
CA HIS A 218 6.68 -9.96 16.99
C HIS A 218 6.56 -8.68 17.84
N ASP A 219 7.68 -8.00 18.00
CA ASP A 219 7.77 -6.70 18.68
C ASP A 219 9.02 -5.99 18.18
N LEU A 220 8.81 -4.95 17.42
CA LEU A 220 9.87 -4.19 16.77
C LEU A 220 10.16 -2.92 17.59
N ASP A 221 11.41 -2.74 17.97
CA ASP A 221 11.88 -1.45 18.47
C ASP A 221 11.77 -0.39 17.35
N PRO A 222 11.50 0.89 17.68
CA PRO A 222 11.43 1.94 16.69
C PRO A 222 12.68 1.90 15.78
N PRO A 223 12.50 1.73 14.45
CA PRO A 223 13.63 1.63 13.55
C PRO A 223 14.36 2.97 13.44
N ARG A 224 15.65 2.90 13.13
CA ARG A 224 16.39 4.07 12.70
C ARG A 224 16.19 4.24 11.22
N GLU A 225 15.65 5.37 10.80
CA GLU A 225 15.37 5.68 9.42
C GLU A 225 16.41 6.63 8.83
N ASP A 226 16.44 6.67 7.50
CA ASP A 226 17.32 7.58 6.75
C ASP A 226 16.95 9.05 7.01
N PRO A 227 17.83 9.87 7.57
CA PRO A 227 17.52 11.26 7.89
C PRO A 227 17.66 12.22 6.70
N ARG A 228 18.18 11.74 5.57
CA ARG A 228 18.43 12.61 4.41
C ARG A 228 17.12 13.13 3.81
N ALA A 229 17.10 14.41 3.45
CA ALA A 229 15.90 15.13 3.03
C ALA A 229 15.14 14.53 1.85
N GLY A 230 15.80 13.79 0.95
CA GLY A 230 15.18 13.10 -0.19
C GLY A 230 14.71 11.68 0.11
N ALA A 231 14.95 11.15 1.32
CA ALA A 231 14.44 9.86 1.72
C ALA A 231 12.93 9.94 1.96
N ASP A 232 12.18 8.96 1.50
CA ASP A 232 10.71 8.90 1.57
C ASP A 232 10.17 9.11 3.00
N GLY A 233 10.74 8.45 3.99
CA GLY A 233 10.37 8.62 5.39
C GLY A 233 10.65 10.03 5.93
N ALA A 234 11.76 10.67 5.53
CA ALA A 234 12.06 12.03 5.93
C ALA A 234 11.08 13.04 5.31
N VAL A 235 10.66 12.82 4.06
CA VAL A 235 9.64 13.62 3.38
C VAL A 235 8.32 13.55 4.12
N VAL A 236 7.84 12.36 4.46
CA VAL A 236 6.56 12.15 5.17
C VAL A 236 6.59 12.81 6.54
N ARG A 237 7.65 12.58 7.33
CA ARG A 237 7.80 13.21 8.66
C ARG A 237 7.85 14.73 8.63
N SER A 238 8.29 15.31 7.52
CA SER A 238 8.26 16.77 7.34
C SER A 238 6.89 17.31 6.90
N GLY A 239 5.85 16.46 6.83
CA GLY A 239 4.48 16.84 6.52
C GLY A 239 4.19 16.99 5.02
N HIS A 240 4.99 16.35 4.17
CA HIS A 240 4.83 16.29 2.72
C HIS A 240 4.41 14.89 2.28
N VAL A 241 3.85 14.76 1.07
CA VAL A 241 3.56 13.48 0.45
C VAL A 241 4.81 12.99 -0.29
N SER A 242 5.28 11.79 0.03
CA SER A 242 6.37 11.16 -0.74
C SER A 242 5.81 10.33 -1.89
N ILE A 243 6.46 10.41 -3.04
CA ILE A 243 6.22 9.55 -4.20
C ILE A 243 7.55 8.89 -4.56
N THR A 244 7.58 7.56 -4.53
CA THR A 244 8.77 6.78 -4.88
C THR A 244 8.42 5.80 -6.00
N GLU A 245 9.17 5.81 -7.08
CA GLU A 245 9.04 4.82 -8.15
C GLU A 245 9.82 3.56 -7.79
N ILE A 246 9.15 2.41 -7.76
CA ILE A 246 9.76 1.09 -7.58
C ILE A 246 9.63 0.33 -8.89
N ASP A 247 10.75 0.09 -9.55
CA ASP A 247 10.84 -0.68 -10.80
C ASP A 247 11.59 -1.98 -10.55
N ILE A 248 10.85 -3.10 -10.50
CA ILE A 248 11.43 -4.41 -10.24
C ILE A 248 12.40 -4.88 -11.34
N ARG A 249 12.32 -4.31 -12.54
CA ARG A 249 13.24 -4.61 -13.64
C ARG A 249 14.65 -4.09 -13.37
N ASN A 250 14.81 -3.21 -12.38
CA ASN A 250 16.10 -2.70 -11.93
C ASN A 250 16.76 -3.58 -10.86
N LEU A 251 16.07 -4.60 -10.36
CA LEU A 251 16.65 -5.58 -9.44
C LEU A 251 17.60 -6.49 -10.22
N GLY A 252 18.82 -6.65 -9.73
CA GLY A 252 19.81 -7.51 -10.34
C GLY A 252 20.37 -6.98 -11.67
N ARG A 253 20.53 -5.68 -11.81
CA ARG A 253 21.21 -5.09 -12.98
C ARG A 253 22.58 -5.72 -13.20
N SER A 254 22.90 -6.01 -14.47
CA SER A 254 24.24 -6.41 -14.86
C SER A 254 25.27 -5.33 -14.46
N PRO A 255 26.40 -5.68 -13.85
CA PRO A 255 27.46 -4.72 -13.56
C PRO A 255 28.17 -4.19 -14.82
N ALA A 256 28.03 -4.84 -15.97
CA ALA A 256 28.49 -4.33 -17.23
C ALA A 256 27.41 -3.39 -17.78
N GLY A 257 27.68 -2.09 -17.75
CA GLY A 257 26.80 -1.10 -18.36
C GLY A 257 26.60 -1.43 -19.85
N GLU A 258 25.41 -1.83 -20.18
CA GLU A 258 24.84 -1.81 -21.53
C GLU A 258 23.80 -0.70 -21.59
#